data_366a133b2016ae79591cf2f9ea8d4bd5
#
_entry.id   366a133b2016ae79591cf2f9ea8d4bd5
#
_cell.length_a   1.000
_cell.length_b   1.000
_cell.length_c   1.000
_cell.angle_alpha   90.00
_cell.angle_beta   90.00
_cell.angle_gamma   90.00
#
_symmetry.space_group_name_H-M   'P 1'
#
loop_
_entity.id
_entity.type
_entity.pdbx_description
1 polymer ?
#
loop_
_entity_poly.entity_id
_entity_poly.type
_entity_poly.pdbx_seq_one_letter_code
_entity_poly.pdbx_strand_id
1 'polypeptide(L)'
;MDDLAAELGMSKKTLYAEFAGKTALLRAVLLDKFHSVETDLDAIMTRCSVDALAALQQLLACMQRHTEEIQPPFVRDIRREAPELFKLVEERRRAMIQRYFGKIFDEGRAAGIIRSDVSTDLIVEILLSAVQAIMNPTKMDELGLQPKTGYSAIIGVLLDGVITKKGRAKGFRFGAR
;
A
#
# COMPACT_ATOMS: atom_id res chain seq x y z
N MET A 1 -1.59 -17.82 20.86
CA MET A 1 -0.35 -18.61 20.75
C MET A 1 -0.64 -20.12 20.82
N ASP A 2 -1.56 -20.54 21.65
CA ASP A 2 -1.88 -21.96 21.82
C ASP A 2 -2.52 -22.54 20.57
N ASP A 3 -3.56 -21.88 20.07
CA ASP A 3 -4.25 -22.28 18.84
C ASP A 3 -3.29 -22.27 17.63
N LEU A 4 -2.37 -21.29 17.59
CA LEU A 4 -1.38 -21.20 16.53
C LEU A 4 -0.35 -22.33 16.59
N ALA A 5 0.11 -22.71 17.80
CA ALA A 5 1.03 -23.84 17.95
C ALA A 5 0.36 -25.16 17.52
N ALA A 6 -0.93 -25.34 17.87
CA ALA A 6 -1.72 -26.48 17.45
C ALA A 6 -1.89 -26.53 15.92
N GLU A 7 -2.25 -25.42 15.29
CA GLU A 7 -2.42 -25.29 13.84
C GLU A 7 -1.12 -25.60 13.07
N LEU A 8 0.02 -25.13 13.60
CA LEU A 8 1.35 -25.38 13.01
C LEU A 8 1.95 -26.75 13.37
N GLY A 9 1.26 -27.58 14.16
CA GLY A 9 1.76 -28.89 14.59
C GLY A 9 3.04 -28.81 15.43
N MET A 10 3.28 -27.67 16.12
CA MET A 10 4.49 -27.46 16.92
C MET A 10 4.16 -27.29 18.41
N SER A 11 5.17 -27.51 19.29
CA SER A 11 4.98 -27.24 20.70
C SER A 11 4.94 -25.76 21.03
N LYS A 12 4.17 -25.36 22.06
CA LYS A 12 4.20 -23.99 22.59
C LYS A 12 5.64 -23.56 22.94
N LYS A 13 6.44 -24.47 23.53
CA LYS A 13 7.83 -24.19 23.89
C LYS A 13 8.66 -23.82 22.67
N THR A 14 8.48 -24.49 21.55
CA THR A 14 9.16 -24.19 20.29
C THR A 14 8.76 -22.80 19.78
N LEU A 15 7.45 -22.50 19.78
CA LEU A 15 6.95 -21.21 19.33
C LEU A 15 7.44 -20.05 20.20
N TYR A 16 7.51 -20.23 21.52
CA TYR A 16 8.05 -19.22 22.46
C TYR A 16 9.57 -19.12 22.44
N ALA A 17 10.29 -20.13 21.96
CA ALA A 17 11.73 -20.04 21.72
C ALA A 17 12.06 -19.12 20.54
N GLU A 18 11.21 -19.11 19.51
CA GLU A 18 11.37 -18.25 18.32
C GLU A 18 10.82 -16.83 18.54
N PHE A 19 9.69 -16.71 19.23
CA PHE A 19 9.01 -15.43 19.43
C PHE A 19 8.67 -15.21 20.91
N ALA A 20 9.17 -14.11 21.49
CA ALA A 20 8.96 -13.76 22.91
C ALA A 20 7.47 -13.57 23.29
N GLY A 21 6.55 -13.55 22.31
CA GLY A 21 5.12 -13.45 22.51
C GLY A 21 4.37 -13.07 21.24
N LYS A 22 3.04 -12.88 21.36
CA LYS A 22 2.14 -12.58 20.25
C LYS A 22 2.55 -11.31 19.49
N THR A 23 2.94 -10.26 20.21
CA THR A 23 3.35 -8.99 19.60
C THR A 23 4.65 -9.13 18.78
N ALA A 24 5.63 -9.91 19.29
CA ALA A 24 6.87 -10.18 18.58
C ALA A 24 6.61 -10.97 17.28
N LEU A 25 5.76 -11.98 17.34
CA LEU A 25 5.34 -12.74 16.17
C LEU A 25 4.61 -11.86 15.15
N LEU A 26 3.62 -11.07 15.58
CA LEU A 26 2.90 -10.16 14.69
C LEU A 26 3.83 -9.16 14.03
N ARG A 27 4.81 -8.63 14.78
CA ARG A 27 5.84 -7.75 14.23
C ARG A 27 6.65 -8.42 13.14
N ALA A 28 7.10 -9.66 13.36
CA ALA A 28 7.85 -10.42 12.37
C ALA A 28 7.02 -10.66 11.10
N VAL A 29 5.77 -11.08 11.23
CA VAL A 29 4.84 -11.28 10.10
C VAL A 29 4.62 -9.97 9.31
N LEU A 30 4.42 -8.84 10.00
CA LEU A 30 4.25 -7.55 9.34
C LEU A 30 5.51 -7.13 8.58
N LEU A 31 6.69 -7.31 9.18
CA LEU A 31 7.97 -6.97 8.54
C LEU A 31 8.24 -7.84 7.31
N ASP A 32 7.96 -9.15 7.39
CA ASP A 32 8.06 -10.07 6.27
C ASP A 32 7.10 -9.69 5.13
N LYS A 33 5.86 -9.33 5.47
CA LYS A 33 4.88 -8.82 4.48
C LYS A 33 5.37 -7.55 3.80
N PHE A 34 5.91 -6.59 4.55
CA PHE A 34 6.48 -5.37 3.96
C PHE A 34 7.67 -5.67 3.06
N HIS A 35 8.55 -6.58 3.47
CA HIS A 35 9.68 -7.01 2.65
C HIS A 35 9.21 -7.64 1.31
N SER A 36 8.20 -8.49 1.36
CA SER A 36 7.58 -9.06 0.16
C SER A 36 7.03 -7.99 -0.78
N VAL A 37 6.29 -7.00 -0.24
CA VAL A 37 5.77 -5.87 -1.03
C VAL A 37 6.90 -5.05 -1.64
N GLU A 38 7.92 -4.69 -0.86
CA GLU A 38 9.09 -3.91 -1.33
C GLU A 38 9.84 -4.65 -2.44
N THR A 39 10.01 -5.97 -2.31
CA THR A 39 10.65 -6.81 -3.33
C THR A 39 9.88 -6.78 -4.65
N ASP A 40 8.55 -6.92 -4.60
CA ASP A 40 7.71 -6.84 -5.80
C ASP A 40 7.76 -5.45 -6.45
N LEU A 41 7.73 -4.38 -5.63
CA LEU A 41 7.80 -3.01 -6.10
C LEU A 41 9.15 -2.68 -6.73
N ASP A 42 10.26 -3.09 -6.12
CA ASP A 42 11.61 -2.91 -6.67
C ASP A 42 11.78 -3.66 -8.01
N ALA A 43 11.21 -4.86 -8.13
CA ALA A 43 11.20 -5.60 -9.39
C ALA A 43 10.39 -4.87 -10.49
N ILE A 44 9.26 -4.26 -10.14
CA ILE A 44 8.46 -3.43 -11.07
C ILE A 44 9.26 -2.22 -11.52
N MET A 45 9.87 -1.48 -10.59
CA MET A 45 10.67 -0.30 -10.91
C MET A 45 11.86 -0.61 -11.82
N THR A 46 12.47 -1.78 -11.63
CA THR A 46 13.58 -2.25 -12.49
C THR A 46 13.10 -2.58 -13.90
N ARG A 47 11.99 -3.31 -14.03
CA ARG A 47 11.44 -3.73 -15.33
C ARG A 47 10.86 -2.58 -16.15
N CYS A 48 10.27 -1.59 -15.49
CA CYS A 48 9.58 -0.48 -16.12
C CYS A 48 10.38 0.83 -16.08
N SER A 49 11.70 0.76 -15.97
CA SER A 49 12.60 1.91 -15.76
C SER A 49 12.53 3.00 -16.84
N VAL A 50 11.97 2.71 -18.01
CA VAL A 50 11.82 3.65 -19.14
C VAL A 50 10.37 4.02 -19.44
N ASP A 51 9.39 3.41 -18.77
CA ASP A 51 7.96 3.66 -18.99
C ASP A 51 7.23 3.90 -17.66
N ALA A 52 7.17 5.18 -17.26
CA ALA A 52 6.50 5.60 -16.03
C ALA A 52 5.01 5.22 -15.99
N LEU A 53 4.34 5.11 -17.15
CA LEU A 53 2.94 4.72 -17.21
C LEU A 53 2.75 3.24 -16.93
N ALA A 54 3.57 2.40 -17.54
CA ALA A 54 3.60 0.96 -17.27
C ALA A 54 4.01 0.68 -15.81
N ALA A 55 5.00 1.42 -15.29
CA ALA A 55 5.41 1.33 -13.90
C ALA A 55 4.24 1.66 -12.96
N LEU A 56 3.51 2.74 -13.20
CA LEU A 56 2.36 3.16 -12.42
C LEU A 56 1.25 2.09 -12.43
N GLN A 57 0.91 1.56 -13.60
CA GLN A 57 -0.11 0.51 -13.72
C GLN A 57 0.26 -0.76 -12.96
N GLN A 58 1.51 -1.22 -13.09
CA GLN A 58 1.98 -2.42 -12.40
C GLN A 58 2.10 -2.20 -10.88
N LEU A 59 2.53 -1.02 -10.44
CA LEU A 59 2.57 -0.66 -9.03
C LEU A 59 1.16 -0.70 -8.41
N LEU A 60 0.17 -0.12 -9.09
CA LEU A 60 -1.21 -0.13 -8.61
C LEU A 60 -1.78 -1.55 -8.53
N ALA A 61 -1.54 -2.38 -9.54
CA ALA A 61 -1.95 -3.79 -9.53
C ALA A 61 -1.26 -4.59 -8.41
N CYS A 62 0.02 -4.33 -8.15
CA CYS A 62 0.76 -4.92 -7.05
C CYS A 62 0.16 -4.52 -5.69
N MET A 63 -0.06 -3.24 -5.47
CA MET A 63 -0.67 -2.75 -4.22
C MET A 63 -2.08 -3.30 -4.00
N GLN A 64 -2.89 -3.39 -5.05
CA GLN A 64 -4.22 -3.98 -4.98
C GLN A 64 -4.15 -5.44 -4.53
N ARG A 65 -3.30 -6.27 -5.16
CA ARG A 65 -3.10 -7.67 -4.80
C ARG A 65 -2.70 -7.84 -3.34
N HIS A 66 -1.71 -7.08 -2.87
CA HIS A 66 -1.28 -7.15 -1.46
C HIS A 66 -2.34 -6.64 -0.48
N THR A 67 -3.21 -5.72 -0.90
CA THR A 67 -4.30 -5.20 -0.05
C THR A 67 -5.46 -6.19 0.05
N GLU A 68 -5.73 -6.99 -0.99
CA GLU A 68 -6.77 -8.02 -0.99
C GLU A 68 -6.55 -9.10 0.06
N GLU A 69 -5.29 -9.34 0.43
CA GLU A 69 -4.94 -10.32 1.48
C GLU A 69 -5.22 -9.79 2.90
N ILE A 70 -5.44 -8.47 3.05
CA ILE A 70 -5.65 -7.85 4.36
C ILE A 70 -7.12 -7.90 4.73
N GLN A 71 -7.43 -8.65 5.77
CA GLN A 71 -8.80 -8.75 6.29
C GLN A 71 -9.14 -7.55 7.17
N PRO A 72 -10.32 -6.90 7.00
CA PRO A 72 -10.74 -5.75 7.82
C PRO A 72 -10.69 -5.98 9.33
N PRO A 73 -11.12 -7.16 9.86
CA PRO A 73 -10.99 -7.44 11.29
C PRO A 73 -9.55 -7.37 11.81
N PHE A 74 -8.58 -7.83 11.03
CA PHE A 74 -7.17 -7.78 11.39
C PHE A 74 -6.65 -6.35 11.60
N VAL A 75 -7.01 -5.42 10.72
CA VAL A 75 -6.62 -4.01 10.84
C VAL A 75 -7.23 -3.37 12.09
N ARG A 76 -8.51 -3.68 12.38
CA ARG A 76 -9.21 -3.22 13.58
C ARG A 76 -8.54 -3.73 14.86
N ASP A 77 -8.23 -5.03 14.88
CA ASP A 77 -7.63 -5.69 16.03
C ASP A 77 -6.21 -5.20 16.30
N ILE A 78 -5.36 -5.05 15.27
CA ILE A 78 -4.02 -4.47 15.45
C ILE A 78 -4.10 -3.06 16.01
N ARG A 79 -5.00 -2.22 15.49
CA ARG A 79 -5.14 -0.85 15.98
C ARG A 79 -5.55 -0.79 17.45
N ARG A 80 -6.39 -1.72 17.89
CA ARG A 80 -6.90 -1.77 19.27
C ARG A 80 -5.91 -2.43 20.23
N GLU A 81 -5.34 -3.57 19.84
CA GLU A 81 -4.58 -4.45 20.73
C GLU A 81 -3.05 -4.20 20.68
N ALA A 82 -2.55 -3.60 19.58
CA ALA A 82 -1.13 -3.36 19.35
C ALA A 82 -0.90 -2.02 18.61
N PRO A 83 -1.23 -0.89 19.23
CA PRO A 83 -1.16 0.42 18.58
C PRO A 83 0.25 0.78 18.09
N GLU A 84 1.29 0.29 18.73
CA GLU A 84 2.69 0.44 18.28
C GLU A 84 2.96 -0.29 16.96
N LEU A 85 2.34 -1.45 16.72
CA LEU A 85 2.42 -2.16 15.45
C LEU A 85 1.59 -1.45 14.38
N PHE A 86 0.43 -0.89 14.74
CA PHE A 86 -0.35 -0.07 13.83
C PHE A 86 0.45 1.15 13.36
N LYS A 87 1.14 1.85 14.28
CA LYS A 87 2.03 2.96 13.95
C LYS A 87 3.15 2.53 13.00
N LEU A 88 3.79 1.37 13.25
CA LEU A 88 4.79 0.80 12.35
C LEU A 88 4.23 0.59 10.93
N VAL A 89 3.01 0.06 10.82
CA VAL A 89 2.33 -0.13 9.52
C VAL A 89 2.14 1.20 8.80
N GLU A 90 1.67 2.24 9.50
CA GLU A 90 1.46 3.57 8.93
C GLU A 90 2.79 4.21 8.45
N GLU A 91 3.85 4.12 9.25
CA GLU A 91 5.17 4.63 8.91
C GLU A 91 5.76 3.92 7.68
N ARG A 92 5.68 2.60 7.63
CA ARG A 92 6.15 1.81 6.48
C ARG A 92 5.36 2.11 5.22
N ARG A 93 4.03 2.18 5.31
CA ARG A 93 3.17 2.54 4.19
C ARG A 93 3.52 3.93 3.65
N ARG A 94 3.69 4.92 4.53
CA ARG A 94 4.10 6.29 4.16
C ARG A 94 5.42 6.27 3.39
N ALA A 95 6.44 5.61 3.94
CA ALA A 95 7.75 5.50 3.31
C ALA A 95 7.69 4.85 1.91
N MET A 96 6.91 3.78 1.76
CA MET A 96 6.72 3.13 0.46
C MET A 96 6.01 4.04 -0.55
N ILE A 97 4.94 4.71 -0.15
CA ILE A 97 4.24 5.64 -1.04
C ILE A 97 5.18 6.76 -1.50
N GLN A 98 5.92 7.39 -0.58
CA GLN A 98 6.88 8.43 -0.92
C GLN A 98 7.96 7.92 -1.89
N ARG A 99 8.53 6.75 -1.61
CA ARG A 99 9.61 6.18 -2.43
C ARG A 99 9.14 5.83 -3.84
N TYR A 100 8.06 5.09 -3.98
CA TYR A 100 7.67 4.51 -5.26
C TYR A 100 6.81 5.45 -6.10
N PHE A 101 5.81 6.08 -5.52
CA PHE A 101 4.99 7.05 -6.26
C PHE A 101 5.77 8.32 -6.55
N GLY A 102 6.59 8.81 -5.61
CA GLY A 102 7.45 9.96 -5.84
C GLY A 102 8.31 9.78 -7.07
N LYS A 103 9.05 8.67 -7.15
CA LYS A 103 9.89 8.35 -8.31
C LYS A 103 9.10 8.27 -9.62
N ILE A 104 7.97 7.54 -9.63
CA ILE A 104 7.14 7.40 -10.84
C ILE A 104 6.55 8.76 -11.27
N PHE A 105 6.15 9.60 -10.34
CA PHE A 105 5.61 10.92 -10.66
C PHE A 105 6.68 11.84 -11.22
N ASP A 106 7.92 11.81 -10.72
CA ASP A 106 9.04 12.58 -11.26
C ASP A 106 9.39 12.12 -12.69
N GLU A 107 9.50 10.83 -12.93
CA GLU A 107 9.75 10.25 -14.24
C GLU A 107 8.58 10.56 -15.22
N GLY A 108 7.34 10.43 -14.75
CA GLY A 108 6.14 10.76 -15.52
C GLY A 108 6.04 12.25 -15.87
N ARG A 109 6.51 13.11 -14.98
CA ARG A 109 6.61 14.57 -15.21
C ARG A 109 7.64 14.87 -16.28
N ALA A 110 8.84 14.29 -16.18
CA ALA A 110 9.88 14.43 -17.19
C ALA A 110 9.41 13.96 -18.57
N ALA A 111 8.57 12.93 -18.62
CA ALA A 111 7.95 12.42 -19.85
C ALA A 111 6.72 13.25 -20.33
N GLY A 112 6.27 14.24 -19.54
CA GLY A 112 5.07 15.04 -19.82
C GLY A 112 3.74 14.27 -19.64
N ILE A 113 3.76 13.14 -18.95
CA ILE A 113 2.59 12.29 -18.65
C ILE A 113 1.87 12.80 -17.40
N ILE A 114 2.63 13.27 -16.42
CA ILE A 114 2.15 13.88 -15.18
C ILE A 114 2.24 15.41 -15.32
N ARG A 115 1.27 16.12 -14.75
CA ARG A 115 1.23 17.60 -14.77
C ARG A 115 2.44 18.19 -14.03
N SER A 116 2.93 19.34 -14.49
CA SER A 116 4.13 19.99 -13.93
C SER A 116 3.83 21.25 -13.10
N ASP A 117 2.58 21.71 -13.10
CA ASP A 117 2.14 22.90 -12.35
C ASP A 117 1.89 22.64 -10.85
N VAL A 118 1.92 21.36 -10.43
CA VAL A 118 1.81 20.95 -9.01
C VAL A 118 3.05 20.11 -8.68
N SER A 119 3.72 20.37 -7.55
CA SER A 119 4.92 19.62 -7.17
C SER A 119 4.62 18.14 -6.90
N THR A 120 5.58 17.26 -7.16
CA THR A 120 5.49 15.83 -6.85
C THR A 120 5.22 15.61 -5.36
N ASP A 121 5.91 16.35 -4.49
CA ASP A 121 5.73 16.25 -3.04
C ASP A 121 4.28 16.56 -2.62
N LEU A 122 3.66 17.58 -3.22
CA LEU A 122 2.26 17.91 -2.92
C LEU A 122 1.31 16.82 -3.41
N ILE A 123 1.53 16.26 -4.60
CA ILE A 123 0.74 15.15 -5.12
C ILE A 123 0.83 13.93 -4.18
N VAL A 124 2.05 13.60 -3.76
CA VAL A 124 2.30 12.47 -2.83
C VAL A 124 1.67 12.75 -1.46
N GLU A 125 1.76 13.97 -0.94
CA GLU A 125 1.16 14.34 0.34
C GLU A 125 -0.39 14.30 0.29
N ILE A 126 -1.00 14.70 -0.83
CA ILE A 126 -2.45 14.56 -1.03
C ILE A 126 -2.84 13.07 -1.00
N LEU A 127 -2.08 12.21 -1.69
CA LEU A 127 -2.32 10.76 -1.68
C LEU A 127 -2.22 10.18 -0.26
N LEU A 128 -1.14 10.51 0.45
CA LEU A 128 -0.90 10.05 1.82
C LEU A 128 -2.02 10.51 2.77
N SER A 129 -2.40 11.78 2.69
CA SER A 129 -3.47 12.36 3.51
C SER A 129 -4.82 11.71 3.21
N ALA A 130 -5.15 11.50 1.94
CA ALA A 130 -6.39 10.82 1.55
C ALA A 130 -6.41 9.36 2.03
N VAL A 131 -5.31 8.63 1.87
CA VAL A 131 -5.19 7.25 2.36
C VAL A 131 -5.34 7.21 3.88
N GLN A 132 -4.65 8.06 4.62
CA GLN A 132 -4.72 8.10 6.07
C GLN A 132 -6.11 8.48 6.59
N ALA A 133 -6.76 9.45 5.95
CA ALA A 133 -8.08 9.92 6.36
C ALA A 133 -9.22 8.93 6.04
N ILE A 134 -9.11 8.19 4.93
CA ILE A 134 -10.21 7.36 4.42
C ILE A 134 -10.00 5.88 4.78
N MET A 135 -8.74 5.39 4.69
CA MET A 135 -8.42 3.97 4.89
C MET A 135 -8.28 3.57 6.36
N ASN A 136 -9.13 4.10 7.21
CA ASN A 136 -9.28 3.65 8.59
C ASN A 136 -10.66 2.97 8.79
N PRO A 137 -10.78 1.98 9.70
CA PRO A 137 -12.00 1.18 9.85
C PRO A 137 -13.28 2.03 10.03
N THR A 138 -13.23 3.04 10.90
CA THR A 138 -14.39 3.89 11.18
C THR A 138 -14.87 4.62 9.92
N LYS A 139 -13.93 5.24 9.18
CA LYS A 139 -14.30 6.01 7.98
C LYS A 139 -14.72 5.12 6.82
N MET A 140 -14.10 3.95 6.70
CA MET A 140 -14.51 2.95 5.70
C MET A 140 -15.92 2.43 5.97
N ASP A 141 -16.27 2.15 7.23
CA ASP A 141 -17.63 1.73 7.62
C ASP A 141 -18.66 2.85 7.34
N GLU A 142 -18.33 4.11 7.68
CA GLU A 142 -19.20 5.27 7.40
C GLU A 142 -19.48 5.44 5.89
N LEU A 143 -18.49 5.19 5.06
CA LEU A 143 -18.56 5.35 3.60
C LEU A 143 -19.02 4.08 2.86
N GLY A 144 -19.22 2.97 3.55
CA GLY A 144 -19.54 1.67 2.94
C GLY A 144 -18.42 1.12 2.05
N LEU A 145 -17.16 1.46 2.35
CA LEU A 145 -16.00 1.08 1.54
C LEU A 145 -15.35 -0.20 2.05
N GLN A 146 -14.94 -1.04 1.11
CA GLN A 146 -14.00 -2.11 1.38
C GLN A 146 -12.56 -1.64 1.13
N PRO A 147 -11.53 -2.24 1.76
CA PRO A 147 -10.13 -1.83 1.55
C PRO A 147 -9.75 -1.71 0.07
N LYS A 148 -10.10 -2.70 -0.73
CA LYS A 148 -9.85 -2.72 -2.17
C LYS A 148 -10.50 -1.55 -2.91
N THR A 149 -11.78 -1.32 -2.70
CA THR A 149 -12.53 -0.25 -3.38
C THR A 149 -12.09 1.13 -2.91
N GLY A 150 -11.79 1.29 -1.62
CA GLY A 150 -11.31 2.54 -1.04
C GLY A 150 -9.97 2.99 -1.65
N TYR A 151 -8.97 2.11 -1.70
CA TYR A 151 -7.69 2.42 -2.36
C TYR A 151 -7.88 2.76 -3.83
N SER A 152 -8.63 1.94 -4.56
CA SER A 152 -8.87 2.18 -6.00
C SER A 152 -9.57 3.51 -6.25
N ALA A 153 -10.55 3.88 -5.43
CA ALA A 153 -11.26 5.16 -5.56
C ALA A 153 -10.32 6.36 -5.30
N ILE A 154 -9.55 6.33 -4.21
CA ILE A 154 -8.61 7.40 -3.86
C ILE A 154 -7.60 7.61 -4.99
N ILE A 155 -6.98 6.52 -5.44
CA ILE A 155 -5.96 6.57 -6.49
C ILE A 155 -6.58 7.00 -7.83
N GLY A 156 -7.76 6.51 -8.18
CA GLY A 156 -8.47 6.89 -9.39
C GLY A 156 -8.71 8.41 -9.46
N VAL A 157 -9.29 8.98 -8.40
CA VAL A 157 -9.54 10.43 -8.30
C VAL A 157 -8.24 11.23 -8.40
N LEU A 158 -7.17 10.79 -7.71
CA LEU A 158 -5.88 11.45 -7.78
C LEU A 158 -5.29 11.40 -9.20
N LEU A 159 -5.26 10.23 -9.82
CA LEU A 159 -4.65 10.04 -11.12
C LEU A 159 -5.41 10.79 -12.21
N ASP A 160 -6.73 10.83 -12.16
CA ASP A 160 -7.53 11.66 -13.07
C ASP A 160 -7.22 13.15 -12.93
N GLY A 161 -6.80 13.61 -11.76
CA GLY A 161 -6.38 14.98 -11.51
C GLY A 161 -4.94 15.30 -11.95
N VAL A 162 -4.04 14.30 -11.99
CA VAL A 162 -2.60 14.55 -12.23
C VAL A 162 -2.10 14.10 -13.60
N ILE A 163 -2.80 13.17 -14.28
CA ILE A 163 -2.42 12.70 -15.62
C ILE A 163 -2.83 13.73 -16.68
N THR A 164 -1.87 14.08 -17.55
CA THR A 164 -2.08 15.01 -18.65
C THR A 164 -2.89 14.40 -19.81
N LYS A 165 -3.36 15.23 -20.74
CA LYS A 165 -3.97 14.76 -22.01
C LYS A 165 -3.03 13.81 -22.76
N LYS A 166 -1.71 14.10 -22.78
CA LYS A 166 -0.69 13.24 -23.40
C LYS A 166 -0.61 11.87 -22.72
N GLY A 167 -0.66 11.81 -21.37
CA GLY A 167 -0.67 10.57 -20.62
C GLY A 167 -1.93 9.74 -20.89
N ARG A 168 -3.09 10.38 -20.95
CA ARG A 168 -4.37 9.71 -21.30
C ARG A 168 -4.38 9.16 -22.72
N ALA A 169 -3.82 9.88 -23.68
CA ALA A 169 -3.71 9.44 -25.07
C ALA A 169 -2.82 8.20 -25.25
N LYS A 170 -1.89 7.94 -24.32
CA LYS A 170 -1.09 6.71 -24.28
C LYS A 170 -1.81 5.49 -23.71
N GLY A 171 -3.12 5.59 -23.45
CA GLY A 171 -3.96 4.46 -23.07
C GLY A 171 -4.01 4.18 -21.56
N PHE A 172 -3.63 5.14 -20.72
CA PHE A 172 -3.82 4.99 -19.28
C PHE A 172 -5.32 4.92 -18.94
N ARG A 173 -5.76 3.80 -18.40
CA ARG A 173 -7.09 3.60 -17.81
C ARG A 173 -6.91 2.95 -16.45
N PHE A 174 -7.31 3.64 -15.41
CA PHE A 174 -7.37 3.07 -14.07
C PHE A 174 -8.82 2.66 -13.77
N GLY A 175 -9.02 1.37 -13.48
CA GLY A 175 -10.35 0.81 -13.20
C GLY A 175 -11.21 0.77 -14.45
N ALA A 176 -11.26 -0.35 -15.15
CA ALA A 176 -12.38 -0.60 -16.06
C ALA A 176 -13.66 -0.62 -15.22
N ARG A 177 -14.66 0.20 -15.62
CA ARG A 177 -16.01 0.17 -15.07
C ARG A 177 -16.60 -1.22 -15.23
#